data_94f07bd4980c851768f03bf83f72760e
#
_entry.id   94f07bd4980c851768f03bf83f72760e
#
_cell.length_a   1.000
_cell.length_b   1.000
_cell.length_c   1.000
_cell.angle_alpha   90.00
_cell.angle_beta   90.00
_cell.angle_gamma   90.00
#
_symmetry.space_group_name_H-M   'P 1'
#
loop_
_entity.id
_entity.type
_entity.pdbx_description
1 polymer ?
#
loop_
_entity_poly.entity_id
_entity_poly.type
_entity_poly.pdbx_seq_one_letter_code
_entity_poly.pdbx_strand_id
1 'polypeptide(L)'
;YLSRLLKRPVLLKPDSWHCTMTQAALLGLPLSLEQVGAVLGLEQRKLAEGRALVRYFCTPCRPTAANGGRTRNLPLDAPKKWELFKKYNTRDVEVELAIGKKLASYPIADKERQLYVLDQKINDRGLMVDLNLVKQAISCHRQFSATATGEACRLTGLENPNSVAQLKKWLAERGVEVKSLSRKAVTRLVEQNEGEVAEALKLRLLMSKTSVKKYEAIARVVCADGRVRGLLQFYGANRTGRWAGRLVQIQNLPRNHLKELHLARNLLKKGRFDDLELFFGNTPGVLSELVRTAFIPQQNHRFIVADFSAIEARVLSWLAGERWRLKVFASHGKIYEAAASMMFRVPVESITRGSPLRQKGKIAELACGYGGGVGALKSMGALELGVKAGELQGLIDNWRGANPRIVNLWWEVDRAAVKAVKLRTRTRTHGIYFTYKSGMLFVTLPSGRNLVYVKPELRLNKFGREGLTYEGIGPSRKWGRIETYGPKIVENIIQAISRDLLAEALLRLDRAGYNIVAHVHDEIICEVPEGTGQ
;
A
#
# COMPACT_ATOMS: atom_id res chain seq x y z
N TYR A 1 -24.33 13.87 5.85
CA TYR A 1 -24.41 15.21 6.48
C TYR A 1 -24.98 16.23 5.51
N LEU A 2 -24.39 16.42 4.33
CA LEU A 2 -24.88 17.41 3.34
C LEU A 2 -26.30 17.14 2.88
N SER A 3 -26.71 15.90 2.70
CA SER A 3 -28.11 15.56 2.34
C SER A 3 -29.09 16.01 3.40
N ARG A 4 -28.74 15.86 4.69
CA ARG A 4 -29.56 16.37 5.82
C ARG A 4 -29.58 17.90 5.84
N LEU A 5 -28.44 18.54 5.65
CA LEU A 5 -28.32 20.00 5.61
C LEU A 5 -29.16 20.61 4.48
N LEU A 6 -29.11 19.97 3.30
CA LEU A 6 -29.86 20.37 2.13
C LEU A 6 -31.32 19.88 2.13
N LYS A 7 -31.78 19.25 3.23
CA LYS A 7 -33.12 18.66 3.38
C LYS A 7 -33.51 17.70 2.25
N ARG A 8 -32.50 16.99 1.68
CA ARG A 8 -32.72 16.00 0.63
C ARG A 8 -32.89 14.60 1.24
N PRO A 9 -33.92 13.82 0.82
CA PRO A 9 -34.20 12.50 1.40
C PRO A 9 -33.17 11.44 1.02
N VAL A 10 -32.37 11.66 -0.06
CA VAL A 10 -31.38 10.72 -0.58
C VAL A 10 -29.97 11.30 -0.51
N LEU A 11 -28.96 10.43 -0.47
CA LEU A 11 -27.55 10.82 -0.57
C LEU A 11 -27.28 11.49 -1.93
N LEU A 12 -26.37 12.45 -1.93
CA LEU A 12 -25.89 13.05 -3.17
C LEU A 12 -25.18 12.00 -4.01
N LYS A 13 -25.53 11.94 -5.29
CA LYS A 13 -24.94 10.96 -6.21
C LYS A 13 -23.45 11.22 -6.40
N PRO A 14 -22.62 10.18 -6.47
CA PRO A 14 -21.17 10.32 -6.68
C PRO A 14 -20.78 11.07 -7.95
N ASP A 15 -21.61 11.02 -9.00
CA ASP A 15 -21.39 11.70 -10.27
C ASP A 15 -21.52 13.23 -10.18
N SER A 16 -22.17 13.75 -9.14
CA SER A 16 -22.27 15.20 -8.90
C SER A 16 -21.00 15.80 -8.24
N TRP A 17 -20.04 15.00 -7.82
CA TRP A 17 -18.82 15.44 -7.16
C TRP A 17 -17.65 15.62 -8.11
N HIS A 18 -16.91 16.71 -7.94
CA HIS A 18 -15.62 16.98 -8.57
C HIS A 18 -14.56 17.06 -7.49
N CYS A 19 -13.55 16.20 -7.56
CA CYS A 19 -12.49 16.14 -6.56
C CYS A 19 -11.20 16.78 -7.10
N THR A 20 -10.85 17.95 -6.60
CA THR A 20 -9.62 18.69 -6.95
C THR A 20 -8.36 17.91 -6.55
N MET A 21 -8.41 17.13 -5.46
CA MET A 21 -7.32 16.23 -5.06
C MET A 21 -7.08 15.16 -6.13
N THR A 22 -8.14 14.54 -6.67
CA THR A 22 -8.02 13.55 -7.75
C THR A 22 -7.46 14.19 -9.02
N GLN A 23 -7.92 15.38 -9.38
CA GLN A 23 -7.42 16.10 -10.55
C GLN A 23 -5.94 16.47 -10.38
N ALA A 24 -5.52 16.93 -9.21
CA ALA A 24 -4.12 17.18 -8.89
C ALA A 24 -3.27 15.91 -8.97
N ALA A 25 -3.78 14.79 -8.43
CA ALA A 25 -3.10 13.49 -8.46
C ALA A 25 -2.85 12.99 -9.89
N LEU A 26 -3.83 13.13 -10.78
CA LEU A 26 -3.71 12.79 -12.21
C LEU A 26 -2.60 13.59 -12.92
N LEU A 27 -2.31 14.79 -12.44
CA LEU A 27 -1.22 15.64 -12.94
C LEU A 27 0.11 15.43 -12.19
N GLY A 28 0.21 14.39 -11.37
CA GLY A 28 1.43 14.10 -10.60
C GLY A 28 1.74 15.08 -9.48
N LEU A 29 0.79 15.97 -9.15
CA LEU A 29 0.90 16.96 -8.08
C LEU A 29 0.70 16.30 -6.70
N PRO A 30 1.03 16.97 -5.58
CA PRO A 30 0.75 16.48 -4.25
C PRO A 30 -0.76 16.22 -4.02
N LEU A 31 -1.09 15.46 -2.95
CA LEU A 31 -2.49 15.18 -2.60
C LEU A 31 -3.06 16.15 -1.57
N SER A 32 -2.22 16.82 -0.78
CA SER A 32 -2.71 17.76 0.24
C SER A 32 -2.95 19.14 -0.35
N LEU A 33 -4.05 19.78 0.05
CA LEU A 33 -4.46 21.12 -0.36
C LEU A 33 -3.32 22.14 -0.22
N GLU A 34 -2.63 22.13 0.93
CA GLU A 34 -1.50 23.00 1.25
C GLU A 34 -0.34 22.84 0.26
N GLN A 35 0.05 21.59 -0.02
CA GLN A 35 1.17 21.30 -0.91
C GLN A 35 0.82 21.57 -2.37
N VAL A 36 -0.41 21.29 -2.80
CA VAL A 36 -0.86 21.63 -4.17
C VAL A 36 -0.83 23.15 -4.37
N GLY A 37 -1.38 23.90 -3.42
CA GLY A 37 -1.36 25.37 -3.48
C GLY A 37 0.07 25.93 -3.55
N ALA A 38 1.00 25.38 -2.76
CA ALA A 38 2.41 25.78 -2.77
C ALA A 38 3.08 25.47 -4.12
N VAL A 39 2.87 24.27 -4.68
CA VAL A 39 3.46 23.86 -5.97
C VAL A 39 2.91 24.68 -7.14
N LEU A 40 1.63 25.04 -7.09
CA LEU A 40 0.97 25.89 -8.11
C LEU A 40 1.24 27.40 -7.93
N GLY A 41 2.00 27.79 -6.89
CA GLY A 41 2.34 29.18 -6.63
C GLY A 41 1.13 30.05 -6.28
N LEU A 42 0.16 29.52 -5.50
CA LEU A 42 -0.98 30.29 -5.07
C LEU A 42 -0.58 31.28 -3.96
N GLU A 43 -1.05 32.51 -4.06
CA GLU A 43 -0.88 33.54 -3.03
C GLU A 43 -1.64 33.18 -1.76
N GLN A 44 -2.84 32.63 -1.92
CA GLN A 44 -3.69 32.17 -0.83
C GLN A 44 -3.14 30.85 -0.27
N ARG A 45 -2.64 30.89 0.96
CA ARG A 45 -2.11 29.73 1.67
C ARG A 45 -3.04 29.31 2.78
N LYS A 46 -2.99 28.01 3.10
CA LYS A 46 -3.68 27.43 4.24
C LYS A 46 -3.21 28.07 5.57
N LEU A 47 -4.14 28.28 6.50
CA LEU A 47 -3.79 28.81 7.83
C LEU A 47 -3.07 27.75 8.67
N ALA A 48 -1.98 28.13 9.31
CA ALA A 48 -1.11 27.21 10.07
C ALA A 48 -1.83 26.58 11.28
N GLU A 49 -2.74 27.31 11.91
CA GLU A 49 -3.50 26.92 13.10
C GLU A 49 -4.54 25.83 12.82
N GLY A 50 -4.88 25.57 11.56
CA GLY A 50 -5.97 24.69 11.15
C GLY A 50 -5.89 23.30 11.74
N ARG A 51 -4.69 22.69 11.83
CA ARG A 51 -4.52 21.35 12.41
C ARG A 51 -4.89 21.31 13.89
N ALA A 52 -4.54 22.32 14.66
CA ALA A 52 -4.87 22.41 16.07
C ALA A 52 -6.38 22.62 16.28
N LEU A 53 -7.00 23.44 15.43
CA LEU A 53 -8.46 23.72 15.46
C LEU A 53 -9.28 22.47 15.09
N VAL A 54 -8.89 21.75 14.02
CA VAL A 54 -9.51 20.48 13.65
C VAL A 54 -9.41 19.49 14.82
N ARG A 55 -8.22 19.35 15.43
CA ARG A 55 -8.06 18.46 16.59
C ARG A 55 -8.93 18.89 17.76
N TYR A 56 -9.06 20.18 18.01
CA TYR A 56 -9.84 20.70 19.14
C TYR A 56 -11.35 20.44 18.96
N PHE A 57 -11.92 20.74 17.81
CA PHE A 57 -13.38 20.65 17.59
C PHE A 57 -13.86 19.31 17.01
N CYS A 58 -13.01 18.61 16.25
CA CYS A 58 -13.40 17.40 15.50
C CYS A 58 -12.93 16.09 16.15
N THR A 59 -12.14 16.15 17.23
CA THR A 59 -11.68 14.95 17.94
C THR A 59 -12.30 14.91 19.34
N PRO A 60 -12.80 13.76 19.83
CA PRO A 60 -13.24 13.61 21.22
C PRO A 60 -12.12 13.97 22.20
N CYS A 61 -12.47 14.65 23.29
CA CYS A 61 -11.55 14.98 24.36
C CYS A 61 -11.80 14.09 25.59
N ARG A 62 -10.77 13.93 26.43
CA ARG A 62 -10.94 13.23 27.71
C ARG A 62 -11.75 14.10 28.67
N PRO A 63 -12.74 13.54 29.40
CA PRO A 63 -13.40 14.25 30.49
C PRO A 63 -12.39 14.49 31.63
N THR A 64 -12.34 15.75 32.08
CA THR A 64 -11.53 16.21 33.22
C THR A 64 -12.30 17.22 34.03
N ALA A 65 -11.93 17.44 35.29
CA ALA A 65 -12.57 18.51 36.11
C ALA A 65 -12.41 19.88 35.42
N ALA A 66 -11.24 20.16 34.84
CA ALA A 66 -10.97 21.44 34.15
C ALA A 66 -11.86 21.70 32.91
N ASN A 67 -12.35 20.64 32.26
CA ASN A 67 -13.26 20.79 31.10
C ASN A 67 -14.73 20.50 31.42
N GLY A 68 -15.10 20.44 32.71
CA GLY A 68 -16.47 20.16 33.12
C GLY A 68 -16.96 18.77 32.75
N GLY A 69 -16.08 17.77 32.66
CA GLY A 69 -16.43 16.39 32.33
C GLY A 69 -16.82 16.13 30.88
N ARG A 70 -16.68 17.10 29.98
CA ARG A 70 -17.12 16.96 28.59
C ARG A 70 -16.19 16.05 27.78
N THR A 71 -16.79 15.34 26.84
CA THR A 71 -16.07 14.44 25.87
C THR A 71 -15.88 15.06 24.50
N ARG A 72 -16.44 16.27 24.26
CA ARG A 72 -16.36 17.03 23.01
C ARG A 72 -16.29 18.51 23.29
N ASN A 73 -15.52 19.25 22.52
CA ASN A 73 -15.52 20.71 22.55
C ASN A 73 -16.53 21.25 21.55
N LEU A 74 -17.44 22.12 22.02
CA LEU A 74 -18.45 22.80 21.22
C LEU A 74 -18.05 24.25 20.92
N PRO A 75 -18.68 24.93 19.95
CA PRO A 75 -18.42 26.33 19.64
C PRO A 75 -18.44 27.26 20.87
N LEU A 76 -19.42 27.05 21.77
CA LEU A 76 -19.58 27.86 22.98
C LEU A 76 -18.45 27.67 24.01
N ASP A 77 -17.74 26.52 23.98
CA ASP A 77 -16.63 26.27 24.91
C ASP A 77 -15.38 27.11 24.59
N ALA A 78 -15.24 27.58 23.34
CA ALA A 78 -14.13 28.41 22.90
C ALA A 78 -14.55 29.31 21.72
N PRO A 79 -15.33 30.36 21.91
CA PRO A 79 -15.89 31.19 20.84
C PRO A 79 -14.79 31.80 19.92
N LYS A 80 -13.70 32.30 20.49
CA LYS A 80 -12.59 32.85 19.71
C LYS A 80 -11.94 31.80 18.81
N LYS A 81 -11.74 30.56 19.29
CA LYS A 81 -11.21 29.46 18.48
C LYS A 81 -12.21 29.03 17.41
N TRP A 82 -13.50 29.10 17.70
CA TRP A 82 -14.55 28.79 16.73
C TRP A 82 -14.59 29.79 15.58
N GLU A 83 -14.47 31.11 15.86
CA GLU A 83 -14.34 32.14 14.80
C GLU A 83 -13.11 31.92 13.93
N LEU A 84 -11.97 31.57 14.54
CA LEU A 84 -10.77 31.23 13.78
C LEU A 84 -10.97 29.95 12.97
N PHE A 85 -11.70 28.96 13.47
CA PHE A 85 -12.02 27.72 12.77
C PHE A 85 -12.94 27.96 11.56
N LYS A 86 -13.90 28.89 11.66
CA LYS A 86 -14.71 29.33 10.52
C LYS A 86 -13.84 29.99 9.45
N LYS A 87 -12.98 30.92 9.82
CA LYS A 87 -12.01 31.56 8.90
C LYS A 87 -11.09 30.53 8.23
N TYR A 88 -10.61 29.54 8.99
CA TYR A 88 -9.83 28.44 8.45
C TYR A 88 -10.61 27.63 7.39
N ASN A 89 -11.87 27.29 7.66
CA ASN A 89 -12.70 26.56 6.70
C ASN A 89 -12.96 27.37 5.42
N THR A 90 -13.30 28.67 5.55
CA THR A 90 -13.45 29.56 4.40
C THR A 90 -12.18 29.60 3.56
N ARG A 91 -11.01 29.74 4.21
CA ARG A 91 -9.72 29.75 3.52
C ARG A 91 -9.43 28.43 2.78
N ASP A 92 -9.76 27.29 3.37
CA ASP A 92 -9.59 25.99 2.70
C ASP A 92 -10.44 25.90 1.42
N VAL A 93 -11.69 26.41 1.44
CA VAL A 93 -12.57 26.48 0.26
C VAL A 93 -12.03 27.43 -0.81
N GLU A 94 -11.55 28.62 -0.41
CA GLU A 94 -10.94 29.60 -1.35
C GLU A 94 -9.72 28.98 -2.07
N VAL A 95 -8.85 28.29 -1.33
CA VAL A 95 -7.67 27.62 -1.90
C VAL A 95 -8.10 26.49 -2.84
N GLU A 96 -9.10 25.70 -2.48
CA GLU A 96 -9.64 24.64 -3.32
C GLU A 96 -10.21 25.19 -4.63
N LEU A 97 -10.99 26.26 -4.58
CA LEU A 97 -11.53 26.92 -5.77
C LEU A 97 -10.41 27.49 -6.67
N ALA A 98 -9.37 28.08 -6.07
CA ALA A 98 -8.22 28.59 -6.81
C ALA A 98 -7.44 27.46 -7.50
N ILE A 99 -7.26 26.32 -6.84
CA ILE A 99 -6.68 25.11 -7.44
C ILE A 99 -7.55 24.64 -8.61
N GLY A 100 -8.88 24.50 -8.41
CA GLY A 100 -9.81 24.08 -9.45
C GLY A 100 -9.71 24.98 -10.70
N LYS A 101 -9.64 26.30 -10.54
CA LYS A 101 -9.45 27.25 -11.64
C LYS A 101 -8.12 27.03 -12.37
N LYS A 102 -7.01 26.84 -11.63
CA LYS A 102 -5.68 26.57 -12.24
C LYS A 102 -5.64 25.26 -13.01
N LEU A 103 -6.35 24.24 -12.54
CA LEU A 103 -6.38 22.91 -13.16
C LEU A 103 -7.48 22.75 -14.23
N ALA A 104 -8.33 23.74 -14.45
CA ALA A 104 -9.46 23.66 -15.39
C ALA A 104 -9.05 23.26 -16.83
N SER A 105 -7.85 23.68 -17.29
CA SER A 105 -7.30 23.31 -18.60
C SER A 105 -6.90 21.82 -18.73
N TYR A 106 -6.96 21.05 -17.62
CA TYR A 106 -6.62 19.62 -17.57
C TYR A 106 -7.79 18.84 -16.96
N PRO A 107 -8.92 18.69 -17.68
CA PRO A 107 -10.07 17.97 -17.16
C PRO A 107 -9.76 16.50 -16.94
N ILE A 108 -10.47 15.88 -16.01
CA ILE A 108 -10.43 14.43 -15.80
C ILE A 108 -11.09 13.76 -17.01
N ALA A 109 -10.40 12.82 -17.65
CA ALA A 109 -10.96 12.06 -18.78
C ALA A 109 -12.18 11.25 -18.33
N ASP A 110 -13.18 11.09 -19.24
CA ASP A 110 -14.46 10.46 -18.92
C ASP A 110 -14.32 9.07 -18.30
N LYS A 111 -13.38 8.25 -18.79
CA LYS A 111 -13.11 6.92 -18.24
C LYS A 111 -12.62 6.98 -16.79
N GLU A 112 -11.72 7.89 -16.49
CA GLU A 112 -11.23 8.09 -15.11
C GLU A 112 -12.32 8.67 -14.20
N ARG A 113 -13.21 9.48 -14.75
CA ARG A 113 -14.37 9.97 -14.02
C ARG A 113 -15.36 8.85 -13.69
N GLN A 114 -15.71 8.00 -14.67
CA GLN A 114 -16.55 6.82 -14.42
C GLN A 114 -15.94 5.92 -13.34
N LEU A 115 -14.62 5.72 -13.40
CA LEU A 115 -13.91 4.91 -12.43
C LEU A 115 -13.89 5.55 -11.04
N TYR A 116 -13.75 6.89 -10.94
CA TYR A 116 -13.88 7.62 -9.69
C TYR A 116 -15.27 7.46 -9.07
N VAL A 117 -16.31 7.57 -9.88
CA VAL A 117 -17.71 7.36 -9.43
C VAL A 117 -17.89 5.92 -8.91
N LEU A 118 -17.36 4.94 -9.62
CA LEU A 118 -17.39 3.53 -9.18
C LEU A 118 -16.61 3.32 -7.88
N ASP A 119 -15.44 3.93 -7.74
CA ASP A 119 -14.65 3.90 -6.49
C ASP A 119 -15.46 4.43 -5.29
N GLN A 120 -16.19 5.54 -5.47
CA GLN A 120 -17.05 6.06 -4.41
C GLN A 120 -18.18 5.06 -4.06
N LYS A 121 -18.81 4.43 -5.06
CA LYS A 121 -19.82 3.39 -4.82
C LYS A 121 -19.24 2.20 -4.06
N ILE A 122 -18.05 1.72 -4.42
CA ILE A 122 -17.36 0.62 -3.73
C ILE A 122 -17.05 1.01 -2.27
N ASN A 123 -16.55 2.22 -2.05
CA ASN A 123 -16.26 2.74 -0.71
C ASN A 123 -17.55 2.89 0.14
N ASP A 124 -18.66 3.28 -0.47
CA ASP A 124 -19.97 3.42 0.21
C ASP A 124 -20.61 2.06 0.53
N ARG A 125 -20.45 1.05 -0.33
CA ARG A 125 -20.88 -0.34 -0.06
C ARG A 125 -20.11 -0.91 1.14
N GLY A 126 -18.79 -0.84 1.11
CA GLY A 126 -17.90 -1.35 2.14
C GLY A 126 -17.96 -2.86 2.34
N LEU A 127 -17.23 -3.35 3.33
CA LEU A 127 -17.13 -4.76 3.69
C LEU A 127 -17.81 -5.05 5.02
N MET A 128 -18.62 -6.09 5.10
CA MET A 128 -19.20 -6.61 6.34
C MET A 128 -18.12 -7.21 7.23
N VAL A 129 -18.26 -7.09 8.55
CA VAL A 129 -17.29 -7.53 9.55
C VAL A 129 -17.94 -8.42 10.61
N ASP A 130 -17.28 -9.53 10.93
CA ASP A 130 -17.59 -10.34 12.12
C ASP A 130 -17.15 -9.62 13.40
N LEU A 131 -18.03 -8.80 13.94
CA LEU A 131 -17.77 -7.99 15.13
C LEU A 131 -17.48 -8.83 16.38
N ASN A 132 -18.06 -10.04 16.48
CA ASN A 132 -17.74 -10.93 17.58
C ASN A 132 -16.28 -11.37 17.51
N LEU A 133 -15.81 -11.83 16.35
CA LEU A 133 -14.40 -12.17 16.14
C LEU A 133 -13.48 -10.99 16.48
N VAL A 134 -13.81 -9.77 16.03
CA VAL A 134 -13.02 -8.55 16.30
C VAL A 134 -12.92 -8.26 17.79
N LYS A 135 -14.03 -8.30 18.50
CA LYS A 135 -14.08 -8.07 19.97
C LYS A 135 -13.28 -9.11 20.72
N GLN A 136 -13.46 -10.38 20.39
CA GLN A 136 -12.75 -11.48 21.03
C GLN A 136 -11.24 -11.44 20.75
N ALA A 137 -10.83 -11.05 19.52
CA ALA A 137 -9.42 -10.87 19.20
C ALA A 137 -8.75 -9.75 20.03
N ILE A 138 -9.45 -8.63 20.26
CA ILE A 138 -8.96 -7.54 21.12
C ILE A 138 -8.85 -8.02 22.57
N SER A 139 -9.86 -8.75 23.08
CA SER A 139 -9.87 -9.29 24.45
C SER A 139 -8.74 -10.31 24.65
N CYS A 140 -8.62 -11.28 23.75
CA CYS A 140 -7.56 -12.29 23.74
C CYS A 140 -6.16 -11.64 23.78
N HIS A 141 -5.94 -10.64 22.93
CA HIS A 141 -4.65 -9.91 22.94
C HIS A 141 -4.39 -9.18 24.26
N ARG A 142 -5.40 -8.56 24.84
CA ARG A 142 -5.25 -7.87 26.15
C ARG A 142 -4.82 -8.85 27.25
N GLN A 143 -5.48 -10.00 27.32
CA GLN A 143 -5.14 -11.06 28.28
C GLN A 143 -3.71 -11.56 28.03
N PHE A 144 -3.38 -11.94 26.81
CA PHE A 144 -2.03 -12.38 26.44
C PHE A 144 -0.97 -11.32 26.74
N SER A 145 -1.21 -10.05 26.39
CA SER A 145 -0.25 -8.97 26.62
C SER A 145 -0.03 -8.69 28.10
N ALA A 146 -1.06 -8.81 28.93
CA ALA A 146 -0.93 -8.66 30.39
C ALA A 146 -0.04 -9.76 30.96
N THR A 147 -0.28 -11.03 30.60
CA THR A 147 0.51 -12.18 31.01
C THR A 147 1.97 -12.05 30.56
N ALA A 148 2.19 -11.81 29.24
CA ALA A 148 3.54 -11.68 28.69
C ALA A 148 4.32 -10.48 29.25
N THR A 149 3.64 -9.37 29.54
CA THR A 149 4.29 -8.22 30.19
C THR A 149 4.66 -8.54 31.63
N GLY A 150 3.78 -9.20 32.40
CA GLY A 150 4.07 -9.64 33.76
C GLY A 150 5.25 -10.60 33.83
N GLU A 151 5.33 -11.53 32.89
CA GLU A 151 6.43 -12.48 32.75
C GLU A 151 7.74 -11.76 32.38
N ALA A 152 7.71 -10.85 31.42
CA ALA A 152 8.87 -10.05 31.04
C ALA A 152 9.35 -9.14 32.19
N CYS A 153 8.44 -8.55 32.98
CA CYS A 153 8.81 -7.77 34.17
C CYS A 153 9.48 -8.66 35.23
N ARG A 154 8.94 -9.85 35.51
CA ARG A 154 9.55 -10.80 36.45
C ARG A 154 10.94 -11.26 36.01
N LEU A 155 11.08 -11.59 34.73
CA LEU A 155 12.34 -12.05 34.15
C LEU A 155 13.42 -10.97 34.13
N THR A 156 13.05 -9.75 33.76
CA THR A 156 14.02 -8.66 33.52
C THR A 156 14.20 -7.71 34.73
N GLY A 157 13.27 -7.69 35.68
CA GLY A 157 13.21 -6.69 36.74
C GLY A 157 12.86 -5.27 36.24
N LEU A 158 12.51 -5.11 34.97
CA LEU A 158 12.19 -3.80 34.37
C LEU A 158 10.74 -3.40 34.66
N GLU A 159 10.53 -2.13 34.97
CA GLU A 159 9.19 -1.56 35.09
C GLU A 159 8.42 -1.61 33.76
N ASN A 160 9.10 -1.35 32.64
CA ASN A 160 8.54 -1.41 31.31
C ASN A 160 9.47 -2.13 30.32
N PRO A 161 9.35 -3.46 30.18
CA PRO A 161 10.17 -4.26 29.26
C PRO A 161 9.93 -3.93 27.78
N ASN A 162 8.85 -3.19 27.46
CA ASN A 162 8.60 -2.65 26.12
C ASN A 162 9.38 -1.36 25.82
N SER A 163 9.96 -0.71 26.80
CA SER A 163 10.83 0.46 26.61
C SER A 163 12.13 0.07 25.93
N VAL A 164 12.37 0.63 24.74
CA VAL A 164 13.62 0.40 24.00
C VAL A 164 14.85 0.80 24.83
N ALA A 165 14.76 1.89 25.58
CA ALA A 165 15.87 2.38 26.41
C ALA A 165 16.15 1.45 27.58
N GLN A 166 15.11 1.06 28.34
CA GLN A 166 15.27 0.15 29.49
C GLN A 166 15.80 -1.23 29.07
N LEU A 167 15.23 -1.81 27.99
CA LEU A 167 15.65 -3.11 27.50
C LEU A 167 17.08 -3.09 26.94
N LYS A 168 17.50 -2.03 26.25
CA LYS A 168 18.89 -1.90 25.80
C LYS A 168 19.88 -1.83 26.98
N LYS A 169 19.55 -1.08 28.04
CA LYS A 169 20.37 -1.00 29.26
C LYS A 169 20.48 -2.38 29.91
N TRP A 170 19.38 -3.07 30.10
CA TRP A 170 19.31 -4.42 30.66
C TRP A 170 20.15 -5.45 29.86
N LEU A 171 20.11 -5.38 28.52
CA LEU A 171 20.92 -6.23 27.63
C LEU A 171 22.42 -5.90 27.76
N ALA A 172 22.80 -4.63 27.82
CA ALA A 172 24.20 -4.20 27.98
C ALA A 172 24.79 -4.66 29.30
N GLU A 173 24.02 -4.61 30.39
CA GLU A 173 24.41 -5.14 31.73
C GLU A 173 24.70 -6.66 31.70
N ARG A 174 24.20 -7.39 30.69
CA ARG A 174 24.43 -8.83 30.43
C ARG A 174 25.42 -9.09 29.29
N GLY A 175 26.18 -8.07 28.88
CA GLY A 175 27.22 -8.18 27.87
C GLY A 175 26.68 -8.18 26.42
N VAL A 176 25.40 -7.86 26.22
CA VAL A 176 24.77 -7.84 24.87
C VAL A 176 24.55 -6.40 24.43
N GLU A 177 25.50 -5.85 23.69
CA GLU A 177 25.37 -4.52 23.11
C GLU A 177 24.55 -4.54 21.82
N VAL A 178 23.51 -3.69 21.73
CA VAL A 178 22.58 -3.65 20.59
C VAL A 178 22.39 -2.25 20.04
N LYS A 179 22.62 -2.09 18.76
CA LYS A 179 22.35 -0.82 18.04
C LYS A 179 20.84 -0.60 17.79
N SER A 180 20.10 -1.67 17.55
CA SER A 180 18.68 -1.63 17.18
C SER A 180 17.92 -2.81 17.78
N LEU A 181 16.69 -2.56 18.25
CA LEU A 181 15.71 -3.59 18.64
C LEU A 181 14.59 -3.74 17.58
N SER A 182 14.93 -3.55 16.29
CA SER A 182 14.03 -3.90 15.21
C SER A 182 13.76 -5.41 15.19
N ARG A 183 12.61 -5.84 14.68
CA ARG A 183 12.23 -7.26 14.63
C ARG A 183 13.35 -8.15 14.05
N LYS A 184 13.97 -7.75 12.92
CA LYS A 184 15.07 -8.48 12.28
C LYS A 184 16.29 -8.59 13.20
N ALA A 185 16.63 -7.51 13.92
CA ALA A 185 17.74 -7.51 14.87
C ALA A 185 17.44 -8.42 16.08
N VAL A 186 16.24 -8.30 16.66
CA VAL A 186 15.84 -9.14 17.81
C VAL A 186 15.76 -10.61 17.43
N THR A 187 15.25 -10.99 16.26
CA THR A 187 15.24 -12.39 15.79
C THR A 187 16.65 -12.96 15.75
N ARG A 188 17.62 -12.22 15.19
CA ARG A 188 19.03 -12.65 15.16
C ARG A 188 19.63 -12.77 16.56
N LEU A 189 19.30 -11.84 17.45
CA LEU A 189 19.79 -11.89 18.84
C LEU A 189 19.23 -13.08 19.60
N VAL A 190 17.99 -13.49 19.36
CA VAL A 190 17.41 -14.73 19.92
C VAL A 190 18.18 -15.97 19.47
N GLU A 191 18.64 -16.03 18.21
CA GLU A 191 19.43 -17.15 17.66
C GLU A 191 20.87 -17.17 18.22
N GLN A 192 21.39 -16.04 18.69
CA GLN A 192 22.76 -15.86 19.16
C GLN A 192 22.91 -15.91 20.68
N ASN A 193 21.82 -15.97 21.45
CA ASN A 193 21.82 -15.95 22.90
C ASN A 193 20.96 -17.08 23.47
N GLU A 194 21.24 -17.46 24.71
CA GLU A 194 20.50 -18.48 25.44
C GLU A 194 20.02 -17.94 26.80
N GLY A 195 19.25 -18.74 27.56
CA GLY A 195 18.77 -18.40 28.89
C GLY A 195 17.88 -17.16 28.94
N GLU A 196 18.02 -16.37 30.02
CA GLU A 196 17.18 -15.18 30.30
C GLU A 196 17.16 -14.16 29.19
N VAL A 197 18.31 -13.95 28.52
CA VAL A 197 18.42 -12.98 27.43
C VAL A 197 17.58 -13.45 26.24
N ALA A 198 17.68 -14.71 25.85
CA ALA A 198 16.89 -15.26 24.74
C ALA A 198 15.39 -15.22 25.07
N GLU A 199 14.99 -15.54 26.30
CA GLU A 199 13.59 -15.51 26.72
C GLU A 199 13.02 -14.09 26.74
N ALA A 200 13.74 -13.11 27.30
CA ALA A 200 13.33 -11.72 27.29
C ALA A 200 13.15 -11.18 25.86
N LEU A 201 14.05 -11.56 24.94
CA LEU A 201 13.97 -11.19 23.54
C LEU A 201 12.81 -11.89 22.80
N LYS A 202 12.50 -13.16 23.13
CA LYS A 202 11.30 -13.89 22.61
C LYS A 202 10.03 -13.19 23.08
N LEU A 203 9.89 -12.88 24.35
CA LEU A 203 8.75 -12.13 24.90
C LEU A 203 8.61 -10.77 24.20
N ARG A 204 9.73 -10.06 23.98
CA ARG A 204 9.75 -8.81 23.22
C ARG A 204 9.20 -8.97 21.79
N LEU A 205 9.57 -10.05 21.08
CA LEU A 205 9.05 -10.35 19.74
C LEU A 205 7.54 -10.59 19.75
N LEU A 206 7.04 -11.34 20.73
CA LEU A 206 5.61 -11.63 20.89
C LEU A 206 4.81 -10.35 21.19
N MET A 207 5.26 -9.53 22.15
CA MET A 207 4.61 -8.27 22.52
C MET A 207 4.67 -7.21 21.42
N SER A 208 5.69 -7.23 20.55
CA SER A 208 5.88 -6.27 19.46
C SER A 208 4.97 -6.50 18.25
N LYS A 209 4.23 -7.61 18.19
CA LYS A 209 3.31 -7.88 17.06
C LYS A 209 2.17 -6.86 17.01
N THR A 210 2.07 -6.16 15.87
CA THR A 210 1.13 -5.04 15.68
C THR A 210 -0.19 -5.44 15.02
N SER A 211 -0.40 -6.74 14.76
CA SER A 211 -1.60 -7.25 14.04
C SER A 211 -2.92 -6.90 14.74
N VAL A 212 -2.91 -6.81 16.08
CA VAL A 212 -4.09 -6.41 16.85
C VAL A 212 -4.54 -4.99 16.57
N LYS A 213 -3.61 -4.08 16.20
CA LYS A 213 -3.98 -2.72 15.77
C LYS A 213 -4.95 -2.72 14.58
N LYS A 214 -4.97 -3.81 13.80
CA LYS A 214 -5.95 -3.98 12.70
C LYS A 214 -7.36 -4.22 13.24
N TYR A 215 -7.52 -5.07 14.26
CA TYR A 215 -8.81 -5.29 14.92
C TYR A 215 -9.32 -4.02 15.59
N GLU A 216 -8.45 -3.29 16.29
CA GLU A 216 -8.80 -1.99 16.89
C GLU A 216 -9.16 -0.96 15.82
N ALA A 217 -8.47 -0.94 14.67
CA ALA A 217 -8.81 -0.08 13.56
C ALA A 217 -10.20 -0.42 12.99
N ILE A 218 -10.50 -1.71 12.80
CA ILE A 218 -11.83 -2.18 12.38
C ILE A 218 -12.90 -1.73 13.38
N ALA A 219 -12.70 -2.01 14.68
CA ALA A 219 -13.66 -1.66 15.74
C ALA A 219 -13.97 -0.17 15.83
N ARG A 220 -12.97 0.69 15.50
CA ARG A 220 -13.15 2.16 15.52
C ARG A 220 -13.90 2.71 14.30
N VAL A 221 -13.88 2.00 13.17
CA VAL A 221 -14.41 2.54 11.89
C VAL A 221 -15.63 1.78 11.38
N VAL A 222 -16.02 0.71 12.04
CA VAL A 222 -17.24 -0.03 11.68
C VAL A 222 -18.46 0.84 11.86
N CYS A 223 -19.35 0.83 10.88
CA CYS A 223 -20.63 1.55 10.90
C CYS A 223 -21.70 0.76 11.66
N ALA A 224 -22.84 1.38 11.95
CA ALA A 224 -23.94 0.77 12.71
C ALA A 224 -24.51 -0.50 12.07
N ASP A 225 -24.40 -0.63 10.76
CA ASP A 225 -24.84 -1.81 9.99
C ASP A 225 -23.77 -2.93 9.90
N GLY A 226 -22.67 -2.82 10.66
CA GLY A 226 -21.61 -3.82 10.68
C GLY A 226 -20.63 -3.74 9.50
N ARG A 227 -20.73 -2.74 8.62
CA ARG A 227 -19.80 -2.59 7.49
C ARG A 227 -18.71 -1.56 7.76
N VAL A 228 -17.55 -1.79 7.20
CA VAL A 228 -16.43 -0.83 7.17
C VAL A 228 -16.37 -0.18 5.79
N ARG A 229 -16.40 1.15 5.77
CA ARG A 229 -16.48 1.97 4.55
C ARG A 229 -15.26 2.87 4.37
N GLY A 230 -15.06 3.41 3.14
CA GLY A 230 -13.96 4.33 2.87
C GLY A 230 -12.58 3.68 2.94
N LEU A 231 -12.46 2.41 2.57
CA LEU A 231 -11.23 1.61 2.67
C LEU A 231 -10.21 1.91 1.59
N LEU A 232 -10.63 2.56 0.50
CA LEU A 232 -9.84 2.80 -0.69
C LEU A 232 -9.68 4.30 -0.94
N GLN A 233 -8.49 4.72 -1.34
CA GLN A 233 -8.21 6.05 -1.85
C GLN A 233 -7.92 5.97 -3.35
N PHE A 234 -8.82 6.53 -4.13
CA PHE A 234 -8.64 6.68 -5.57
C PHE A 234 -7.37 7.45 -5.87
N TYR A 235 -6.55 6.93 -6.78
CA TYR A 235 -5.28 7.55 -7.20
C TYR A 235 -4.31 7.84 -6.04
N GLY A 236 -4.37 7.06 -4.94
CA GLY A 236 -3.56 7.29 -3.74
C GLY A 236 -2.06 7.13 -3.95
N ALA A 237 -1.64 6.33 -4.93
CA ALA A 237 -0.28 6.27 -5.45
C ALA A 237 -0.19 7.13 -6.73
N ASN A 238 -0.07 8.44 -6.55
CA ASN A 238 -0.20 9.43 -7.63
C ASN A 238 0.76 9.22 -8.81
N ARG A 239 1.90 8.55 -8.63
CA ARG A 239 2.85 8.28 -9.72
C ARG A 239 2.30 7.30 -10.76
N THR A 240 1.58 6.27 -10.32
CA THR A 240 1.07 5.20 -11.20
C THR A 240 -0.44 5.20 -11.35
N GLY A 241 -1.14 5.92 -10.46
CA GLY A 241 -2.59 5.94 -10.38
C GLY A 241 -3.20 4.75 -9.64
N ARG A 242 -2.38 3.92 -8.99
CA ARG A 242 -2.87 2.82 -8.15
C ARG A 242 -3.64 3.36 -6.95
N TRP A 243 -4.59 2.57 -6.47
CA TRP A 243 -5.29 2.86 -5.22
C TRP A 243 -4.36 2.70 -4.02
N ALA A 244 -4.59 3.48 -2.99
CA ALA A 244 -3.98 3.28 -1.68
C ALA A 244 -5.03 2.81 -0.66
N GLY A 245 -4.59 1.99 0.30
CA GLY A 245 -5.45 1.59 1.42
C GLY A 245 -5.62 2.71 2.43
N ARG A 246 -6.82 2.83 2.96
CA ARG A 246 -7.17 3.76 4.05
C ARG A 246 -7.66 2.98 5.27
N LEU A 247 -7.73 3.65 6.41
CA LEU A 247 -8.27 3.13 7.67
C LEU A 247 -7.62 1.79 8.07
N VAL A 248 -8.26 0.68 7.73
CA VAL A 248 -7.75 -0.67 8.03
C VAL A 248 -6.59 -1.08 7.12
N GLN A 249 -6.46 -0.47 5.94
CA GLN A 249 -5.46 -0.83 4.92
C GLN A 249 -5.52 -2.31 4.54
N ILE A 250 -6.63 -2.71 3.93
CA ILE A 250 -6.89 -4.12 3.55
C ILE A 250 -5.82 -4.71 2.63
N GLN A 251 -5.12 -3.87 1.85
CA GLN A 251 -4.01 -4.28 0.97
C GLN A 251 -2.82 -4.85 1.74
N ASN A 252 -2.69 -4.53 3.04
CA ASN A 252 -1.57 -4.91 3.89
C ASN A 252 -1.98 -5.93 4.98
N LEU A 253 -3.02 -6.73 4.74
CA LEU A 253 -3.40 -7.81 5.64
C LEU A 253 -2.48 -9.02 5.45
N PRO A 254 -2.06 -9.69 6.53
CA PRO A 254 -1.26 -10.90 6.45
C PRO A 254 -1.97 -11.99 5.62
N ARG A 255 -1.18 -12.85 4.98
CA ARG A 255 -1.69 -14.07 4.34
C ARG A 255 -1.92 -15.14 5.39
N ASN A 256 -2.92 -16.00 5.15
CA ASN A 256 -3.21 -17.12 6.01
C ASN A 256 -2.33 -18.32 5.63
N HIS A 257 -1.60 -18.84 6.61
CA HIS A 257 -0.75 -20.04 6.48
C HIS A 257 -1.14 -21.11 7.50
N LEU A 258 -2.03 -20.77 8.43
CA LEU A 258 -2.48 -21.66 9.49
C LEU A 258 -3.32 -22.81 8.90
N LYS A 259 -2.90 -24.06 9.11
CA LYS A 259 -3.60 -25.25 8.58
C LYS A 259 -5.01 -25.37 9.14
N GLU A 260 -5.17 -25.18 10.44
CA GLU A 260 -6.45 -25.33 11.16
C GLU A 260 -7.12 -23.95 11.39
N LEU A 261 -7.24 -23.15 10.32
CA LEU A 261 -7.78 -21.78 10.39
C LEU A 261 -9.20 -21.72 10.97
N HIS A 262 -10.06 -22.69 10.62
CA HIS A 262 -11.43 -22.78 11.11
C HIS A 262 -11.51 -23.08 12.60
N LEU A 263 -10.66 -23.99 13.10
CA LEU A 263 -10.58 -24.30 14.52
C LEU A 263 -10.14 -23.07 15.31
N ALA A 264 -9.04 -22.41 14.91
CA ALA A 264 -8.54 -21.19 15.55
C ALA A 264 -9.61 -20.10 15.59
N ARG A 265 -10.33 -19.89 14.48
CA ARG A 265 -11.42 -18.93 14.39
C ARG A 265 -12.57 -19.25 15.35
N ASN A 266 -12.97 -20.52 15.45
CA ASN A 266 -14.05 -20.95 16.33
C ASN A 266 -13.67 -20.82 17.82
N LEU A 267 -12.46 -21.24 18.21
CA LEU A 267 -11.95 -21.07 19.58
C LEU A 267 -11.94 -19.60 19.97
N LEU A 268 -11.40 -18.74 19.11
CA LEU A 268 -11.37 -17.31 19.35
C LEU A 268 -12.77 -16.71 19.52
N LYS A 269 -13.72 -17.04 18.63
CA LYS A 269 -15.11 -16.53 18.71
C LYS A 269 -15.84 -16.98 19.98
N LYS A 270 -15.50 -18.16 20.51
CA LYS A 270 -16.07 -18.71 21.75
C LYS A 270 -15.37 -18.18 23.02
N GLY A 271 -14.31 -17.36 22.88
CA GLY A 271 -13.52 -16.85 24.02
C GLY A 271 -12.63 -17.90 24.68
N ARG A 272 -12.38 -19.05 24.03
CA ARG A 272 -11.53 -20.13 24.54
C ARG A 272 -10.05 -19.82 24.25
N PHE A 273 -9.51 -18.82 24.95
CA PHE A 273 -8.17 -18.30 24.66
C PHE A 273 -7.05 -19.23 25.14
N ASP A 274 -7.27 -19.94 26.25
CA ASP A 274 -6.30 -20.91 26.78
C ASP A 274 -6.16 -22.10 25.83
N ASP A 275 -7.27 -22.58 25.25
CA ASP A 275 -7.21 -23.61 24.22
C ASP A 275 -6.54 -23.11 22.94
N LEU A 276 -6.74 -21.86 22.57
CA LEU A 276 -6.05 -21.26 21.42
C LEU A 276 -4.52 -21.29 21.63
N GLU A 277 -4.04 -20.93 22.84
CA GLU A 277 -2.63 -21.02 23.17
C GLU A 277 -2.15 -22.46 23.24
N LEU A 278 -2.91 -23.36 23.85
CA LEU A 278 -2.58 -24.78 23.96
C LEU A 278 -2.40 -25.47 22.60
N PHE A 279 -3.33 -25.23 21.65
CA PHE A 279 -3.28 -25.87 20.34
C PHE A 279 -2.29 -25.26 19.37
N PHE A 280 -2.01 -23.96 19.48
CA PHE A 280 -1.23 -23.21 18.48
C PHE A 280 0.08 -22.62 19.02
N GLY A 281 0.26 -22.50 20.34
CA GLY A 281 1.50 -22.07 21.01
C GLY A 281 1.99 -20.66 20.65
N ASN A 282 1.22 -19.89 19.89
CA ASN A 282 1.62 -18.56 19.41
C ASN A 282 0.40 -17.66 19.16
N THR A 283 -0.30 -17.32 20.22
CA THR A 283 -1.50 -16.48 20.16
C THR A 283 -1.36 -15.22 19.30
N PRO A 284 -0.31 -14.38 19.40
CA PRO A 284 -0.18 -13.21 18.54
C PRO A 284 0.00 -13.56 17.05
N GLY A 285 0.58 -14.74 16.75
CA GLY A 285 0.68 -15.27 15.39
C GLY A 285 -0.66 -15.64 14.83
N VAL A 286 -1.43 -16.42 15.59
CA VAL A 286 -2.80 -16.85 15.23
C VAL A 286 -3.70 -15.63 15.01
N LEU A 287 -3.71 -14.67 15.93
CA LEU A 287 -4.46 -13.43 15.76
C LEU A 287 -4.07 -12.68 14.47
N SER A 288 -2.79 -12.66 14.12
CA SER A 288 -2.33 -12.06 12.86
C SER A 288 -2.93 -12.76 11.64
N GLU A 289 -2.98 -14.07 11.63
CA GLU A 289 -3.52 -14.87 10.52
C GLU A 289 -5.04 -14.77 10.41
N LEU A 290 -5.74 -14.61 11.53
CA LEU A 290 -7.20 -14.51 11.56
C LEU A 290 -7.75 -13.14 11.12
N VAL A 291 -6.93 -12.06 11.03
CA VAL A 291 -7.42 -10.71 10.68
C VAL A 291 -8.25 -10.70 9.39
N ARG A 292 -7.78 -11.43 8.37
CA ARG A 292 -8.46 -11.47 7.06
C ARG A 292 -9.84 -12.12 7.16
N THR A 293 -10.01 -13.09 8.06
CA THR A 293 -11.28 -13.80 8.30
C THR A 293 -12.33 -12.95 9.05
N ALA A 294 -11.94 -11.77 9.52
CA ALA A 294 -12.90 -10.82 10.10
C ALA A 294 -13.81 -10.19 9.04
N PHE A 295 -13.39 -10.16 7.77
CA PHE A 295 -14.24 -9.71 6.67
C PHE A 295 -15.09 -10.88 6.17
N ILE A 296 -16.40 -10.70 6.20
CA ILE A 296 -17.40 -11.71 5.86
C ILE A 296 -18.39 -11.13 4.84
N PRO A 297 -19.03 -11.94 4.02
CA PRO A 297 -20.17 -11.51 3.22
C PRO A 297 -21.36 -11.23 4.13
N GLN A 298 -22.35 -10.49 3.63
CA GLN A 298 -23.65 -10.40 4.34
C GLN A 298 -24.37 -11.76 4.33
N GLN A 299 -25.39 -11.88 5.16
CA GLN A 299 -26.18 -13.11 5.26
C GLN A 299 -26.73 -13.54 3.89
N ASN A 300 -26.71 -14.84 3.59
CA ASN A 300 -27.12 -15.43 2.30
C ASN A 300 -26.33 -14.94 1.08
N HIS A 301 -25.10 -14.46 1.32
CA HIS A 301 -24.17 -14.06 0.28
C HIS A 301 -22.81 -14.73 0.46
N ARG A 302 -22.04 -14.77 -0.63
CA ARG A 302 -20.64 -15.21 -0.64
C ARG A 302 -19.75 -14.20 -1.35
N PHE A 303 -18.44 -14.27 -1.11
CA PHE A 303 -17.46 -13.53 -1.90
C PHE A 303 -17.04 -14.39 -3.10
N ILE A 304 -17.03 -13.75 -4.28
CA ILE A 304 -16.28 -14.20 -5.44
C ILE A 304 -15.05 -13.32 -5.53
N VAL A 305 -13.87 -13.95 -5.56
CA VAL A 305 -12.58 -13.27 -5.59
C VAL A 305 -11.83 -13.70 -6.84
N ALA A 306 -11.43 -12.74 -7.66
CA ALA A 306 -10.68 -12.97 -8.88
C ALA A 306 -9.41 -12.12 -8.89
N ASP A 307 -8.25 -12.74 -9.16
CA ASP A 307 -6.92 -12.13 -9.18
C ASP A 307 -6.30 -12.23 -10.57
N PHE A 308 -5.65 -11.15 -11.00
CA PHE A 308 -4.82 -11.15 -12.21
C PHE A 308 -3.45 -11.76 -11.91
N SER A 309 -3.30 -13.04 -12.19
CA SER A 309 -2.06 -13.77 -11.93
C SER A 309 -0.84 -13.14 -12.61
N ALA A 310 0.13 -12.68 -11.80
CA ALA A 310 1.41 -12.13 -12.24
C ALA A 310 1.26 -10.98 -13.28
N ILE A 311 0.29 -10.08 -13.08
CA ILE A 311 -0.08 -9.07 -14.08
C ILE A 311 1.09 -8.19 -14.51
N GLU A 312 1.94 -7.74 -13.58
CA GLU A 312 3.09 -6.90 -13.92
C GLU A 312 4.10 -7.64 -14.80
N ALA A 313 4.36 -8.91 -14.53
CA ALA A 313 5.26 -9.72 -15.34
C ALA A 313 4.68 -9.99 -16.74
N ARG A 314 3.36 -10.16 -16.87
CA ARG A 314 2.66 -10.29 -18.15
C ARG A 314 2.72 -9.00 -18.95
N VAL A 315 2.40 -7.87 -18.33
CA VAL A 315 2.45 -6.53 -18.96
C VAL A 315 3.87 -6.17 -19.38
N LEU A 316 4.87 -6.44 -18.53
CA LEU A 316 6.29 -6.22 -18.86
C LEU A 316 6.71 -7.03 -20.10
N SER A 317 6.34 -8.31 -20.12
CA SER A 317 6.66 -9.21 -21.25
C SER A 317 5.97 -8.78 -22.54
N TRP A 318 4.71 -8.35 -22.44
CA TRP A 318 3.93 -7.85 -23.57
C TRP A 318 4.52 -6.55 -24.12
N LEU A 319 4.79 -5.57 -23.26
CA LEU A 319 5.31 -4.27 -23.69
C LEU A 319 6.70 -4.39 -24.31
N ALA A 320 7.58 -5.23 -23.75
CA ALA A 320 8.90 -5.50 -24.28
C ALA A 320 8.88 -6.40 -25.54
N GLY A 321 7.80 -7.14 -25.78
CA GLY A 321 7.74 -8.16 -26.82
C GLY A 321 8.63 -9.37 -26.55
N GLU A 322 8.87 -9.75 -25.27
CA GLU A 322 9.71 -10.87 -24.86
C GLU A 322 9.03 -12.21 -25.17
N ARG A 323 9.31 -12.78 -26.33
CA ARG A 323 8.53 -13.88 -26.94
C ARG A 323 8.47 -15.14 -26.10
N TRP A 324 9.58 -15.56 -25.47
CA TRP A 324 9.59 -16.79 -24.68
C TRP A 324 8.66 -16.66 -23.46
N ARG A 325 8.63 -15.50 -22.81
CA ARG A 325 7.76 -15.22 -21.67
C ARG A 325 6.29 -15.22 -22.08
N LEU A 326 5.97 -14.63 -23.24
CA LEU A 326 4.61 -14.63 -23.78
C LEU A 326 4.13 -16.05 -24.07
N LYS A 327 4.99 -16.93 -24.61
CA LYS A 327 4.68 -18.35 -24.79
C LYS A 327 4.40 -19.06 -23.44
N VAL A 328 5.23 -18.80 -22.42
CA VAL A 328 5.02 -19.33 -21.06
C VAL A 328 3.66 -18.91 -20.50
N PHE A 329 3.31 -17.63 -20.64
CA PHE A 329 2.03 -17.12 -20.13
C PHE A 329 0.82 -17.61 -20.93
N ALA A 330 0.98 -17.91 -22.21
CA ALA A 330 -0.07 -18.50 -23.04
C ALA A 330 -0.29 -19.99 -22.79
N SER A 331 0.71 -20.70 -22.22
CA SER A 331 0.64 -22.13 -21.93
C SER A 331 0.35 -22.39 -20.44
N HIS A 332 1.40 -22.59 -19.65
CA HIS A 332 1.27 -23.05 -18.25
C HIS A 332 1.42 -21.95 -17.20
N GLY A 333 1.90 -20.74 -17.56
CA GLY A 333 2.04 -19.57 -16.68
C GLY A 333 3.12 -19.69 -15.58
N LYS A 334 3.93 -20.75 -15.55
CA LYS A 334 4.95 -21.02 -14.52
C LYS A 334 6.20 -20.17 -14.77
N ILE A 335 6.11 -18.85 -14.61
CA ILE A 335 7.17 -17.92 -15.01
C ILE A 335 8.44 -18.08 -14.18
N TYR A 336 8.38 -18.46 -12.90
CA TYR A 336 9.57 -18.62 -12.06
C TYR A 336 10.39 -19.85 -12.46
N GLU A 337 9.72 -20.95 -12.77
CA GLU A 337 10.34 -22.16 -13.29
C GLU A 337 10.94 -21.93 -14.66
N ALA A 338 10.21 -21.27 -15.54
CA ALA A 338 10.68 -20.93 -16.88
C ALA A 338 11.85 -19.93 -16.84
N ALA A 339 11.83 -18.92 -15.97
CA ALA A 339 12.95 -18.02 -15.76
C ALA A 339 14.21 -18.76 -15.29
N ALA A 340 14.06 -19.67 -14.32
CA ALA A 340 15.18 -20.51 -13.88
C ALA A 340 15.70 -21.41 -14.99
N SER A 341 14.81 -22.05 -15.78
CA SER A 341 15.18 -22.84 -16.95
C SER A 341 16.04 -22.04 -17.94
N MET A 342 15.59 -20.84 -18.30
CA MET A 342 16.34 -19.96 -19.22
C MET A 342 17.68 -19.47 -18.65
N MET A 343 17.71 -19.13 -17.35
CA MET A 343 18.92 -18.63 -16.68
C MET A 343 20.01 -19.71 -16.52
N PHE A 344 19.60 -20.94 -16.22
CA PHE A 344 20.52 -22.04 -15.87
C PHE A 344 20.63 -23.10 -16.97
N ARG A 345 19.90 -22.96 -18.09
CA ARG A 345 19.87 -23.88 -19.23
C ARG A 345 19.54 -25.32 -18.83
N VAL A 346 18.52 -25.48 -17.99
CA VAL A 346 18.00 -26.78 -17.56
C VAL A 346 16.54 -26.94 -18.01
N PRO A 347 16.05 -28.17 -18.27
CA PRO A 347 14.67 -28.39 -18.65
C PRO A 347 13.70 -27.87 -17.58
N VAL A 348 12.62 -27.22 -17.99
CA VAL A 348 11.62 -26.64 -17.06
C VAL A 348 10.94 -27.70 -16.24
N GLU A 349 10.77 -28.90 -16.77
CA GLU A 349 10.17 -30.07 -16.14
C GLU A 349 10.97 -30.56 -14.93
N SER A 350 12.30 -30.33 -14.94
CA SER A 350 13.17 -30.69 -13.81
C SER A 350 13.04 -29.73 -12.61
N ILE A 351 12.36 -28.59 -12.78
CA ILE A 351 12.25 -27.54 -11.77
C ILE A 351 10.91 -27.68 -11.03
N THR A 352 10.92 -28.40 -9.92
CA THR A 352 9.74 -28.61 -9.07
C THR A 352 9.44 -27.40 -8.17
N ARG A 353 8.27 -27.38 -7.56
CA ARG A 353 7.81 -26.28 -6.68
C ARG A 353 8.75 -25.99 -5.49
N GLY A 354 9.45 -27.00 -4.97
CA GLY A 354 10.43 -26.89 -3.86
C GLY A 354 11.89 -26.70 -4.31
N SER A 355 12.17 -26.72 -5.60
CA SER A 355 13.54 -26.64 -6.13
C SER A 355 14.26 -25.34 -5.75
N PRO A 356 15.55 -25.40 -5.33
CA PRO A 356 16.39 -24.21 -5.13
C PRO A 356 16.51 -23.34 -6.40
N LEU A 357 16.53 -23.96 -7.59
CA LEU A 357 16.56 -23.24 -8.86
C LEU A 357 15.31 -22.38 -9.05
N ARG A 358 14.14 -22.92 -8.70
CA ARG A 358 12.90 -22.14 -8.73
C ARG A 358 12.95 -20.93 -7.82
N GLN A 359 13.53 -21.06 -6.63
CA GLN A 359 13.69 -19.93 -5.71
C GLN A 359 14.65 -18.88 -6.29
N LYS A 360 15.76 -19.30 -6.88
CA LYS A 360 16.68 -18.40 -7.59
C LYS A 360 15.97 -17.68 -8.74
N GLY A 361 15.20 -18.39 -9.56
CA GLY A 361 14.38 -17.83 -10.63
C GLY A 361 13.34 -16.81 -10.11
N LYS A 362 12.65 -17.14 -9.02
CA LYS A 362 11.67 -16.23 -8.40
C LYS A 362 12.32 -14.94 -7.91
N ILE A 363 13.44 -15.01 -7.22
CA ILE A 363 14.16 -13.84 -6.70
C ILE A 363 14.66 -12.97 -7.84
N ALA A 364 15.28 -13.58 -8.85
CA ALA A 364 15.76 -12.87 -10.02
C ALA A 364 14.62 -12.17 -10.78
N GLU A 365 13.48 -12.86 -10.95
CA GLU A 365 12.30 -12.32 -11.61
C GLU A 365 11.74 -11.08 -10.89
N LEU A 366 11.63 -11.14 -9.58
CA LEU A 366 11.12 -10.03 -8.79
C LEU A 366 12.10 -8.85 -8.67
N ALA A 367 13.40 -9.11 -8.63
CA ALA A 367 14.43 -8.08 -8.48
C ALA A 367 14.83 -7.44 -9.80
N CYS A 368 15.03 -8.24 -10.87
CA CYS A 368 15.67 -7.76 -12.09
C CYS A 368 14.72 -7.11 -13.08
N GLY A 369 13.41 -7.37 -13.00
CA GLY A 369 12.42 -6.88 -13.97
C GLY A 369 12.48 -5.36 -14.21
N TYR A 370 12.90 -4.60 -13.22
CA TYR A 370 13.02 -3.14 -13.26
C TYR A 370 14.47 -2.65 -13.02
N GLY A 371 15.44 -3.39 -13.56
CA GLY A 371 16.83 -3.00 -13.52
C GLY A 371 17.51 -3.15 -12.16
N GLY A 372 16.92 -3.93 -11.25
CA GLY A 372 17.52 -4.20 -9.95
C GLY A 372 18.92 -4.82 -10.06
N GLY A 373 19.81 -4.40 -9.16
CA GLY A 373 21.17 -4.92 -9.02
C GLY A 373 21.32 -5.76 -7.74
N VAL A 374 22.56 -6.03 -7.34
CA VAL A 374 22.93 -6.83 -6.15
C VAL A 374 22.21 -6.35 -4.88
N GLY A 375 22.07 -5.02 -4.69
CA GLY A 375 21.34 -4.45 -3.55
C GLY A 375 19.87 -4.84 -3.52
N ALA A 376 19.18 -4.90 -4.67
CA ALA A 376 17.81 -5.34 -4.77
C ALA A 376 17.65 -6.83 -4.42
N LEU A 377 18.52 -7.70 -4.93
CA LEU A 377 18.53 -9.12 -4.59
C LEU A 377 18.72 -9.34 -3.07
N LYS A 378 19.67 -8.63 -2.46
CA LYS A 378 19.89 -8.68 -0.99
C LYS A 378 18.66 -8.22 -0.21
N SER A 379 18.04 -7.12 -0.63
CA SER A 379 16.84 -6.59 0.06
C SER A 379 15.62 -7.52 -0.07
N MET A 380 15.56 -8.34 -1.12
CA MET A 380 14.52 -9.36 -1.34
C MET A 380 14.82 -10.70 -0.64
N GLY A 381 15.86 -10.77 0.17
CA GLY A 381 16.17 -11.95 0.96
C GLY A 381 16.93 -13.04 0.20
N ALA A 382 17.68 -12.70 -0.86
CA ALA A 382 18.43 -13.69 -1.63
C ALA A 382 19.42 -14.48 -0.76
N LEU A 383 20.09 -13.81 0.19
CA LEU A 383 21.05 -14.45 1.09
C LEU A 383 20.35 -15.37 2.10
N GLU A 384 19.21 -14.94 2.63
CA GLU A 384 18.37 -15.74 3.54
C GLU A 384 17.78 -16.99 2.87
N LEU A 385 17.65 -16.98 1.53
CA LEU A 385 17.18 -18.11 0.73
C LEU A 385 18.35 -18.98 0.20
N GLY A 386 19.56 -18.82 0.76
CA GLY A 386 20.71 -19.66 0.49
C GLY A 386 21.50 -19.29 -0.76
N VAL A 387 21.24 -18.13 -1.40
CA VAL A 387 22.09 -17.65 -2.51
C VAL A 387 23.37 -17.04 -1.93
N LYS A 388 24.53 -17.54 -2.37
CA LYS A 388 25.82 -17.03 -1.92
C LYS A 388 26.07 -15.61 -2.45
N ALA A 389 26.73 -14.77 -1.66
CA ALA A 389 27.02 -13.38 -2.04
C ALA A 389 27.75 -13.24 -3.39
N GLY A 390 28.67 -14.16 -3.70
CA GLY A 390 29.40 -14.21 -4.97
C GLY A 390 28.55 -14.61 -6.19
N GLU A 391 27.38 -15.26 -5.98
CA GLU A 391 26.48 -15.66 -7.08
C GLU A 391 25.54 -14.54 -7.52
N LEU A 392 25.39 -13.46 -6.71
CA LEU A 392 24.36 -12.44 -6.95
C LEU A 392 24.54 -11.71 -8.28
N GLN A 393 25.78 -11.37 -8.67
CA GLN A 393 26.02 -10.70 -9.95
C GLN A 393 25.72 -11.64 -11.11
N GLY A 394 26.16 -12.89 -11.04
CA GLY A 394 25.88 -13.90 -12.07
C GLY A 394 24.37 -14.15 -12.27
N LEU A 395 23.56 -14.10 -11.21
CA LEU A 395 22.11 -14.19 -11.32
C LEU A 395 21.52 -13.02 -12.12
N ILE A 396 22.02 -11.80 -11.90
CA ILE A 396 21.57 -10.61 -12.63
C ILE A 396 21.93 -10.73 -14.11
N ASP A 397 23.18 -11.13 -14.39
CA ASP A 397 23.68 -11.23 -15.76
C ASP A 397 22.96 -12.34 -16.55
N ASN A 398 22.71 -13.49 -15.91
CA ASN A 398 21.94 -14.57 -16.48
C ASN A 398 20.48 -14.14 -16.77
N TRP A 399 19.84 -13.43 -15.81
CA TRP A 399 18.48 -12.93 -16.02
C TRP A 399 18.41 -11.92 -17.17
N ARG A 400 19.36 -10.97 -17.23
CA ARG A 400 19.43 -9.96 -18.32
C ARG A 400 19.71 -10.61 -19.66
N GLY A 401 20.59 -11.59 -19.71
CA GLY A 401 20.87 -12.37 -20.91
C GLY A 401 19.66 -13.17 -21.41
N ALA A 402 18.86 -13.71 -20.49
CA ALA A 402 17.60 -14.39 -20.82
C ALA A 402 16.48 -13.44 -21.26
N ASN A 403 16.56 -12.15 -20.93
CA ASN A 403 15.51 -11.15 -21.18
C ASN A 403 16.01 -9.90 -21.94
N PRO A 404 16.66 -10.07 -23.12
CA PRO A 404 17.32 -8.97 -23.82
C PRO A 404 16.35 -7.88 -24.28
N ARG A 405 15.09 -8.23 -24.60
CA ARG A 405 14.09 -7.27 -25.05
C ARG A 405 13.58 -6.39 -23.88
N ILE A 406 13.51 -6.94 -22.67
CA ILE A 406 13.19 -6.15 -21.47
C ILE A 406 14.33 -5.18 -21.17
N VAL A 407 15.58 -5.62 -21.26
CA VAL A 407 16.77 -4.75 -21.09
C VAL A 407 16.75 -3.62 -22.12
N ASN A 408 16.46 -3.94 -23.39
CA ASN A 408 16.35 -2.93 -24.44
C ASN A 408 15.22 -1.93 -24.18
N LEU A 409 14.04 -2.39 -23.73
CA LEU A 409 12.92 -1.54 -23.34
C LEU A 409 13.32 -0.48 -22.31
N TRP A 410 14.14 -0.84 -21.30
CA TRP A 410 14.59 0.14 -20.29
C TRP A 410 15.32 1.32 -20.91
N TRP A 411 16.25 1.01 -21.83
CA TRP A 411 17.12 2.02 -22.44
C TRP A 411 16.42 2.81 -23.53
N GLU A 412 15.49 2.19 -24.26
CA GLU A 412 14.69 2.91 -25.24
C GLU A 412 13.72 3.88 -24.58
N VAL A 413 13.09 3.49 -23.47
CA VAL A 413 12.24 4.37 -22.66
C VAL A 413 13.07 5.52 -22.08
N ASP A 414 14.27 5.26 -21.57
CA ASP A 414 15.17 6.30 -21.07
C ASP A 414 15.51 7.33 -22.16
N ARG A 415 16.01 6.84 -23.30
CA ARG A 415 16.34 7.71 -24.46
C ARG A 415 15.14 8.53 -24.93
N ALA A 416 13.95 7.91 -25.01
CA ALA A 416 12.73 8.61 -25.44
C ALA A 416 12.32 9.70 -24.46
N ALA A 417 12.36 9.42 -23.16
CA ALA A 417 12.03 10.41 -22.11
C ALA A 417 13.03 11.57 -22.08
N VAL A 418 14.32 11.27 -22.09
CA VAL A 418 15.41 12.28 -22.13
C VAL A 418 15.29 13.14 -23.38
N LYS A 419 15.12 12.53 -24.56
CA LYS A 419 14.96 13.27 -25.83
C LYS A 419 13.74 14.18 -25.82
N ALA A 420 12.61 13.71 -25.28
CA ALA A 420 11.39 14.53 -25.18
C ALA A 420 11.60 15.77 -24.33
N VAL A 421 12.31 15.66 -23.20
CA VAL A 421 12.60 16.79 -22.30
C VAL A 421 13.66 17.70 -22.89
N LYS A 422 14.76 17.17 -23.43
CA LYS A 422 15.88 17.93 -24.00
C LYS A 422 15.46 18.79 -25.17
N LEU A 423 14.69 18.21 -26.09
CA LEU A 423 14.25 18.88 -27.33
C LEU A 423 12.86 19.51 -27.22
N ARG A 424 12.20 19.42 -26.05
CA ARG A 424 10.81 19.89 -25.81
C ARG A 424 9.83 19.41 -26.88
N THR A 425 9.93 18.16 -27.27
CA THR A 425 9.18 17.55 -28.37
C THR A 425 8.41 16.30 -27.93
N ARG A 426 7.71 15.70 -28.89
CA ARG A 426 7.07 14.40 -28.71
C ARG A 426 7.96 13.29 -29.23
N THR A 427 8.15 12.23 -28.46
CA THR A 427 8.84 11.01 -28.85
C THR A 427 7.97 9.79 -28.61
N ARG A 428 8.34 8.62 -29.18
CA ARG A 428 7.57 7.38 -29.04
C ARG A 428 8.54 6.18 -28.98
N THR A 429 8.21 5.20 -28.13
CA THR A 429 8.79 3.86 -28.15
C THR A 429 7.78 2.85 -27.59
N HIS A 430 7.75 1.60 -28.06
CA HIS A 430 6.89 0.51 -27.58
C HIS A 430 5.40 0.90 -27.40
N GLY A 431 4.85 1.75 -28.27
CA GLY A 431 3.48 2.23 -28.15
C GLY A 431 3.24 3.30 -27.07
N ILE A 432 4.28 3.70 -26.33
CA ILE A 432 4.24 4.75 -25.33
C ILE A 432 4.70 6.08 -25.95
N TYR A 433 3.98 7.15 -25.67
CA TYR A 433 4.35 8.50 -26.12
C TYR A 433 4.88 9.32 -24.93
N PHE A 434 5.94 10.08 -25.19
CA PHE A 434 6.54 11.02 -24.24
C PHE A 434 6.40 12.42 -24.81
N THR A 435 5.64 13.29 -24.17
CA THR A 435 5.34 14.64 -24.68
C THR A 435 5.72 15.68 -23.64
N TYR A 436 6.65 16.57 -23.94
CA TYR A 436 6.93 17.74 -23.10
C TYR A 436 5.92 18.84 -23.42
N LYS A 437 5.14 19.28 -22.43
CA LYS A 437 4.15 20.34 -22.57
C LYS A 437 3.95 21.06 -21.23
N SER A 438 3.86 22.41 -21.27
CA SER A 438 3.53 23.25 -20.10
C SER A 438 4.41 22.96 -18.85
N GLY A 439 5.71 22.72 -19.05
CA GLY A 439 6.63 22.40 -17.95
C GLY A 439 6.45 21.02 -17.35
N MET A 440 5.80 20.08 -18.03
CA MET A 440 5.56 18.71 -17.60
C MET A 440 5.93 17.72 -18.70
N LEU A 441 6.38 16.54 -18.31
CA LEU A 441 6.52 15.39 -19.21
C LEU A 441 5.31 14.47 -19.03
N PHE A 442 4.51 14.36 -20.06
CA PHE A 442 3.39 13.43 -20.15
C PHE A 442 3.85 12.12 -20.79
N VAL A 443 3.65 11.01 -20.09
CA VAL A 443 3.89 9.65 -20.59
C VAL A 443 2.54 9.02 -20.85
N THR A 444 2.11 8.99 -22.13
CA THR A 444 0.82 8.49 -22.55
C THR A 444 0.87 6.98 -22.71
N LEU A 445 0.04 6.29 -21.94
CA LEU A 445 -0.10 4.83 -21.93
C LEU A 445 -1.01 4.34 -23.07
N PRO A 446 -1.02 3.03 -23.39
CA PRO A 446 -1.93 2.46 -24.38
C PRO A 446 -3.42 2.71 -24.09
N SER A 447 -3.80 2.88 -22.82
CA SER A 447 -5.16 3.26 -22.41
C SER A 447 -5.55 4.71 -22.74
N GLY A 448 -4.61 5.54 -23.19
CA GLY A 448 -4.77 6.98 -23.36
C GLY A 448 -4.53 7.80 -22.09
N ARG A 449 -4.41 7.15 -20.91
CA ARG A 449 -4.10 7.82 -19.65
C ARG A 449 -2.63 8.27 -19.62
N ASN A 450 -2.37 9.38 -18.92
CA ASN A 450 -1.04 9.94 -18.78
C ASN A 450 -0.45 9.69 -17.39
N LEU A 451 0.84 9.34 -17.33
CA LEU A 451 1.67 9.59 -16.17
C LEU A 451 2.35 10.94 -16.34
N VAL A 452 2.37 11.75 -15.29
CA VAL A 452 2.89 13.12 -15.39
C VAL A 452 4.08 13.31 -14.47
N TYR A 453 5.19 13.82 -15.04
CA TYR A 453 6.40 14.18 -14.32
C TYR A 453 6.50 15.72 -14.33
N VAL A 454 6.40 16.32 -13.15
CA VAL A 454 6.32 17.78 -12.98
C VAL A 454 7.72 18.39 -13.05
N LYS A 455 7.87 19.49 -13.79
CA LYS A 455 9.13 20.22 -13.99
C LYS A 455 10.32 19.28 -14.28
N PRO A 456 10.25 18.47 -15.33
CA PRO A 456 11.33 17.56 -15.69
C PRO A 456 12.55 18.38 -16.15
N GLU A 457 13.73 17.98 -15.69
CA GLU A 457 15.02 18.59 -16.04
C GLU A 457 16.09 17.53 -16.19
N LEU A 458 17.07 17.79 -17.03
CA LEU A 458 18.28 16.98 -17.11
C LEU A 458 19.34 17.55 -16.16
N ARG A 459 19.86 16.70 -15.27
CA ARG A 459 20.92 17.07 -14.30
C ARG A 459 21.97 15.98 -14.23
N LEU A 460 23.17 16.32 -13.85
CA LEU A 460 24.20 15.33 -13.55
C LEU A 460 23.78 14.51 -12.33
N ASN A 461 23.77 13.20 -12.47
CA ASN A 461 23.53 12.26 -11.38
C ASN A 461 24.83 12.07 -10.56
N LYS A 462 24.73 11.29 -9.48
CA LYS A 462 25.87 10.98 -8.60
C LYS A 462 27.05 10.29 -9.28
N PHE A 463 26.89 9.84 -10.52
CA PHE A 463 27.93 9.20 -11.34
C PHE A 463 28.48 10.13 -12.42
N GLY A 464 28.15 11.44 -12.39
CA GLY A 464 28.61 12.43 -13.39
C GLY A 464 27.94 12.31 -14.75
N ARG A 465 26.86 11.53 -14.90
CA ARG A 465 26.11 11.36 -16.15
C ARG A 465 24.85 12.19 -16.16
N GLU A 466 24.51 12.77 -17.32
CA GLU A 466 23.24 13.46 -17.52
C GLU A 466 22.07 12.49 -17.32
N GLY A 467 21.14 12.79 -16.42
CA GLY A 467 20.00 11.98 -16.09
C GLY A 467 18.73 12.80 -15.91
N LEU A 468 17.58 12.17 -16.08
CA LEU A 468 16.29 12.83 -15.93
C LEU A 468 15.94 12.99 -14.43
N THR A 469 15.53 14.20 -14.07
CA THR A 469 14.98 14.51 -12.74
C THR A 469 13.61 15.18 -12.88
N TYR A 470 12.81 15.15 -11.83
CA TYR A 470 11.49 15.80 -11.79
C TYR A 470 11.14 16.19 -10.35
N GLU A 471 10.15 17.07 -10.17
CA GLU A 471 9.59 17.34 -8.85
C GLU A 471 8.50 16.35 -8.49
N GLY A 472 8.53 15.83 -7.26
CA GLY A 472 7.59 14.84 -6.78
C GLY A 472 7.74 14.55 -5.28
N ILE A 473 6.93 13.63 -4.74
CA ILE A 473 7.03 13.17 -3.35
C ILE A 473 8.10 12.08 -3.28
N GLY A 474 9.21 12.38 -2.61
CA GLY A 474 10.32 11.46 -2.39
C GLY A 474 10.09 10.44 -1.26
N PRO A 475 11.09 9.57 -0.98
CA PRO A 475 11.02 8.58 0.10
C PRO A 475 10.77 9.19 1.49
N SER A 476 11.24 10.43 1.72
CA SER A 476 10.99 11.20 2.95
C SER A 476 9.56 11.75 3.07
N ARG A 477 8.68 11.45 2.11
CA ARG A 477 7.32 11.98 1.97
C ARG A 477 7.25 13.51 1.84
N LYS A 478 8.35 14.15 1.48
CA LYS A 478 8.41 15.58 1.17
C LYS A 478 8.43 15.79 -0.34
N TRP A 479 7.83 16.88 -0.79
CA TRP A 479 7.93 17.34 -2.17
C TRP A 479 9.32 17.87 -2.44
N GLY A 480 9.92 17.49 -3.55
CA GLY A 480 11.25 17.92 -3.94
C GLY A 480 11.72 17.28 -5.24
N ARG A 481 12.98 17.56 -5.62
CA ARG A 481 13.59 17.01 -6.81
C ARG A 481 13.96 15.53 -6.62
N ILE A 482 13.60 14.69 -7.58
CA ILE A 482 13.80 13.25 -7.59
C ILE A 482 14.51 12.85 -8.87
N GLU A 483 15.54 12.03 -8.78
CA GLU A 483 16.17 11.37 -9.92
C GLU A 483 15.30 10.24 -10.44
N THR A 484 15.29 10.05 -11.76
CA THR A 484 14.67 8.89 -12.42
C THR A 484 15.51 8.43 -13.58
N TYR A 485 15.23 7.21 -14.05
CA TYR A 485 15.99 6.56 -15.12
C TYR A 485 15.12 5.51 -15.79
N GLY A 486 15.52 5.01 -16.94
CA GLY A 486 14.72 4.13 -17.79
C GLY A 486 14.01 2.99 -17.07
N PRO A 487 14.71 2.09 -16.33
CA PRO A 487 14.08 1.02 -15.56
C PRO A 487 13.02 1.51 -14.57
N LYS A 488 13.21 2.67 -13.92
CA LYS A 488 12.24 3.24 -12.98
C LYS A 488 11.02 3.83 -13.68
N ILE A 489 11.21 4.40 -14.85
CA ILE A 489 10.10 4.86 -15.69
C ILE A 489 9.29 3.66 -16.20
N VAL A 490 9.97 2.58 -16.63
CA VAL A 490 9.33 1.32 -17.04
C VAL A 490 8.53 0.72 -15.89
N GLU A 491 9.06 0.66 -14.68
CA GLU A 491 8.30 0.21 -13.49
C GLU A 491 6.99 1.00 -13.34
N ASN A 492 7.06 2.34 -13.41
CA ASN A 492 5.87 3.19 -13.32
C ASN A 492 4.87 2.91 -14.46
N ILE A 493 5.34 2.72 -15.69
CA ILE A 493 4.51 2.40 -16.86
C ILE A 493 3.81 1.05 -16.67
N ILE A 494 4.56 0.01 -16.29
CA ILE A 494 4.01 -1.35 -16.10
C ILE A 494 2.96 -1.36 -14.99
N GLN A 495 3.26 -0.75 -13.85
CA GLN A 495 2.32 -0.65 -12.74
C GLN A 495 1.05 0.13 -13.12
N ALA A 496 1.21 1.16 -13.94
CA ALA A 496 0.09 1.97 -14.40
C ALA A 496 -0.79 1.23 -15.42
N ILE A 497 -0.19 0.49 -16.37
CA ILE A 497 -0.93 -0.36 -17.32
C ILE A 497 -1.66 -1.48 -16.57
N SER A 498 -1.01 -2.12 -15.59
CA SER A 498 -1.64 -3.14 -14.75
C SER A 498 -2.86 -2.59 -14.00
N ARG A 499 -2.74 -1.36 -13.46
CA ARG A 499 -3.88 -0.63 -12.86
C ARG A 499 -4.99 -0.35 -13.88
N ASP A 500 -4.66 -0.01 -15.11
CA ASP A 500 -5.65 0.28 -16.14
C ASP A 500 -6.42 -0.98 -16.58
N LEU A 501 -5.77 -2.15 -16.56
CA LEU A 501 -6.42 -3.45 -16.77
C LEU A 501 -7.40 -3.79 -15.64
N LEU A 502 -6.99 -3.60 -14.39
CA LEU A 502 -7.88 -3.74 -13.23
C LEU A 502 -9.06 -2.78 -13.32
N ALA A 503 -8.81 -1.52 -13.69
CA ALA A 503 -9.83 -0.49 -13.84
C ALA A 503 -10.89 -0.87 -14.91
N GLU A 504 -10.44 -1.41 -16.02
CA GLU A 504 -11.35 -1.91 -17.07
C GLU A 504 -12.19 -3.08 -16.57
N ALA A 505 -11.58 -4.02 -15.83
CA ALA A 505 -12.31 -5.14 -15.24
C ALA A 505 -13.36 -4.67 -14.23
N LEU A 506 -13.03 -3.71 -13.36
CA LEU A 506 -13.97 -3.10 -12.40
C LEU A 506 -15.18 -2.48 -13.13
N LEU A 507 -14.94 -1.69 -14.17
CA LEU A 507 -16.02 -1.07 -14.96
C LEU A 507 -16.89 -2.11 -15.68
N ARG A 508 -16.29 -3.20 -16.21
CA ARG A 508 -17.05 -4.29 -16.86
C ARG A 508 -17.93 -5.04 -15.87
N LEU A 509 -17.39 -5.36 -14.69
CA LEU A 509 -18.15 -6.04 -13.64
C LEU A 509 -19.31 -5.17 -13.11
N ASP A 510 -19.09 -3.85 -12.91
CA ASP A 510 -20.15 -2.94 -12.49
C ASP A 510 -21.26 -2.86 -13.54
N ARG A 511 -20.92 -2.77 -14.85
CA ARG A 511 -21.90 -2.80 -15.95
C ARG A 511 -22.67 -4.12 -16.05
N ALA A 512 -22.02 -5.23 -15.70
CA ALA A 512 -22.63 -6.55 -15.65
C ALA A 512 -23.49 -6.78 -14.37
N GLY A 513 -23.58 -5.78 -13.49
CA GLY A 513 -24.42 -5.84 -12.29
C GLY A 513 -23.78 -6.52 -11.09
N TYR A 514 -22.48 -6.86 -11.12
CA TYR A 514 -21.82 -7.44 -9.97
C TYR A 514 -21.60 -6.42 -8.85
N ASN A 515 -21.90 -6.81 -7.61
CA ASN A 515 -21.74 -5.96 -6.44
C ASN A 515 -20.28 -6.00 -5.95
N ILE A 516 -19.43 -5.15 -6.53
CA ILE A 516 -18.03 -5.02 -6.10
C ILE A 516 -18.01 -4.31 -4.75
N VAL A 517 -17.39 -4.95 -3.73
CA VAL A 517 -17.31 -4.42 -2.35
C VAL A 517 -15.88 -4.01 -1.95
N ALA A 518 -14.88 -4.54 -2.65
CA ALA A 518 -13.49 -4.15 -2.46
C ALA A 518 -12.62 -4.61 -3.64
N HIS A 519 -11.41 -4.12 -3.70
CA HIS A 519 -10.32 -4.69 -4.51
C HIS A 519 -8.99 -4.52 -3.77
N VAL A 520 -8.04 -5.43 -4.01
CA VAL A 520 -6.74 -5.46 -3.32
C VAL A 520 -5.65 -5.71 -4.36
N HIS A 521 -4.80 -4.73 -4.60
CA HIS A 521 -3.77 -4.76 -5.66
C HIS A 521 -4.38 -5.03 -7.04
N ASP A 522 -4.32 -6.27 -7.51
CA ASP A 522 -4.81 -6.82 -8.77
C ASP A 522 -5.98 -7.82 -8.60
N GLU A 523 -6.54 -7.90 -7.40
CA GLU A 523 -7.65 -8.76 -6.99
C GLU A 523 -8.95 -7.95 -6.86
N ILE A 524 -10.07 -8.49 -7.35
CA ILE A 524 -11.42 -7.92 -7.22
C ILE A 524 -12.26 -8.82 -6.32
N ILE A 525 -13.03 -8.23 -5.41
CA ILE A 525 -13.92 -8.92 -4.48
C ILE A 525 -15.34 -8.47 -4.75
N CYS A 526 -16.18 -9.40 -5.21
CA CYS A 526 -17.61 -9.22 -5.40
C CYS A 526 -18.40 -9.95 -4.30
N GLU A 527 -19.44 -9.32 -3.78
CA GLU A 527 -20.40 -9.93 -2.85
C GLU A 527 -21.65 -10.30 -3.63
N VAL A 528 -21.94 -11.59 -3.73
CA VAL A 528 -23.03 -12.13 -4.55
C VAL A 528 -23.92 -13.05 -3.73
N PRO A 529 -25.22 -13.24 -4.07
CA PRO A 529 -26.08 -14.22 -3.42
C PRO A 529 -25.46 -15.63 -3.45
N GLU A 530 -25.72 -16.42 -2.41
CA GLU A 530 -25.38 -17.85 -2.41
C GLU A 530 -26.07 -18.54 -3.61
N GLY A 531 -25.33 -19.47 -4.26
CA GLY A 531 -25.83 -20.14 -5.46
C GLY A 531 -25.51 -19.42 -6.79
N THR A 532 -25.04 -18.18 -6.77
CA THR A 532 -24.51 -17.53 -7.97
C THR A 532 -23.32 -18.32 -8.52
N GLY A 533 -23.34 -18.74 -9.79
CA GLY A 533 -22.23 -19.43 -10.47
C GLY A 533 -20.92 -18.61 -10.47
N GLN A 534 -19.81 -19.29 -10.68
CA GLN A 534 -18.50 -18.64 -10.86
C GLN A 534 -18.30 -18.18 -12.30
#